data_33d347160f804c2143db01049d5d51ca
#
_entry.id   33d347160f804c2143db01049d5d51ca
#
_cell.length_a   1.000
_cell.length_b   1.000
_cell.length_c   1.000
_cell.angle_alpha   90.00
_cell.angle_beta   90.00
_cell.angle_gamma   90.00
#
_symmetry.space_group_name_H-M   'P 1'
#
loop_
_entity.id
_entity.type
_entity.pdbx_description
1 polymer ?
#
loop_
_entity_poly.entity_id
_entity_poly.type
_entity_poly.pdbx_seq_one_letter_code
_entity_poly.pdbx_strand_id
1 'polypeptide(L)'
;TGSYTSVDGRNIPMGAYCRRSLLPYFDGDEVINITKQGMPFYETQYKQPYPFRKYDQIFVPEYNMGAMEHPGCVTILDDYVFRSKPTQALVERRAITILHELAHMWFGDLVTMKWWNDLWLNESFAEYMSHVATAETTRWTDAWVTFNSSEKLHAQRQDQLPSTHPIAAVINDLEDTMVNFDGITYGKGASVFQQLVAY
;
A
#
# COMPACT_ATOMS: atom_id res chain seq x y z
N THR A 1 13.70 5.99 -13.89
CA THR A 1 13.73 7.12 -12.92
C THR A 1 12.78 8.22 -13.36
N GLY A 2 12.31 9.03 -12.43
CA GLY A 2 11.41 10.15 -12.67
C GLY A 2 11.53 11.22 -11.59
N SER A 3 10.62 12.18 -11.61
CA SER A 3 10.48 13.16 -10.54
C SER A 3 9.04 13.65 -10.45
N TYR A 4 8.68 14.18 -9.30
CA TYR A 4 7.40 14.79 -9.02
C TYR A 4 7.63 16.17 -8.39
N THR A 5 6.84 17.17 -8.77
CA THR A 5 6.86 18.47 -8.11
C THR A 5 5.75 18.49 -7.07
N SER A 6 6.13 18.48 -5.79
CA SER A 6 5.22 18.55 -4.64
C SER A 6 4.47 19.89 -4.60
N VAL A 7 3.32 19.92 -3.91
CA VAL A 7 2.50 21.15 -3.76
C VAL A 7 3.24 22.30 -3.08
N ASP A 8 4.30 22.03 -2.34
CA ASP A 8 5.20 23.04 -1.74
C ASP A 8 6.35 23.49 -2.66
N GLY A 9 6.36 23.03 -3.92
CA GLY A 9 7.33 23.40 -4.94
C GLY A 9 8.63 22.59 -4.93
N ARG A 10 8.82 21.64 -3.98
CA ARG A 10 10.00 20.78 -3.98
C ARG A 10 9.95 19.78 -5.14
N ASN A 11 11.09 19.56 -5.77
CA ASN A 11 11.24 18.45 -6.71
C ASN A 11 11.62 17.18 -5.94
N ILE A 12 10.78 16.15 -6.04
CA ILE A 12 10.96 14.85 -5.40
C ILE A 12 11.50 13.86 -6.43
N PRO A 13 12.79 13.50 -6.42
CA PRO A 13 13.33 12.46 -7.29
C PRO A 13 12.69 11.11 -6.98
N MET A 14 12.43 10.33 -8.02
CA MET A 14 11.85 8.99 -7.93
C MET A 14 12.72 7.98 -8.66
N GLY A 15 12.94 6.83 -8.03
CA GLY A 15 13.61 5.69 -8.63
C GLY A 15 12.74 4.43 -8.53
N ALA A 16 12.81 3.59 -9.56
CA ALA A 16 12.30 2.24 -9.52
C ALA A 16 13.43 1.30 -9.93
N TYR A 17 13.71 0.30 -9.12
CA TYR A 17 14.89 -0.55 -9.23
C TYR A 17 14.52 -2.02 -9.09
N CYS A 18 15.21 -2.88 -9.85
CA CYS A 18 15.12 -4.32 -9.70
C CYS A 18 16.50 -4.96 -9.87
N ARG A 19 16.65 -6.22 -9.51
CA ARG A 19 17.88 -6.97 -9.81
C ARG A 19 18.10 -7.05 -11.34
N ARG A 20 19.36 -7.03 -11.75
CA ARG A 20 19.77 -6.98 -13.16
C ARG A 20 19.14 -8.06 -14.03
N SER A 21 18.95 -9.27 -13.48
CA SER A 21 18.34 -10.40 -14.20
C SER A 21 16.87 -10.20 -14.56
N LEU A 22 16.17 -9.29 -13.88
CA LEU A 22 14.76 -8.96 -14.13
C LEU A 22 14.57 -7.73 -15.03
N LEU A 23 15.65 -7.00 -15.31
CA LEU A 23 15.57 -5.75 -16.08
C LEU A 23 14.82 -5.87 -17.42
N PRO A 24 14.95 -6.99 -18.20
CA PRO A 24 14.19 -7.15 -19.44
C PRO A 24 12.66 -7.23 -19.27
N TYR A 25 12.19 -7.48 -18.05
CA TYR A 25 10.78 -7.66 -17.70
C TYR A 25 10.26 -6.51 -16.85
N PHE A 26 11.13 -5.56 -16.50
CA PHE A 26 10.82 -4.53 -15.53
C PHE A 26 10.08 -3.35 -16.15
N ASP A 27 8.85 -3.18 -15.73
CA ASP A 27 7.93 -2.14 -16.16
C ASP A 27 8.07 -0.87 -15.28
N GLY A 28 9.30 -0.36 -15.20
CA GLY A 28 9.65 0.73 -14.29
C GLY A 28 8.93 2.05 -14.61
N ASP A 29 8.57 2.29 -15.86
CA ASP A 29 7.83 3.48 -16.25
C ASP A 29 6.40 3.44 -15.73
N GLU A 30 5.73 2.28 -15.76
CA GLU A 30 4.40 2.11 -15.17
C GLU A 30 4.44 2.29 -13.64
N VAL A 31 5.44 1.73 -12.96
CA VAL A 31 5.65 1.91 -11.52
C VAL A 31 5.75 3.39 -11.16
N ILE A 32 6.61 4.14 -11.87
CA ILE A 32 6.77 5.58 -11.68
C ILE A 32 5.48 6.35 -12.02
N ASN A 33 4.76 5.96 -13.07
CA ASN A 33 3.53 6.62 -13.47
C ASN A 33 2.41 6.46 -12.43
N ILE A 34 2.21 5.25 -11.90
CA ILE A 34 1.24 5.01 -10.81
C ILE A 34 1.60 5.86 -9.59
N THR A 35 2.87 5.91 -9.20
CA THR A 35 3.33 6.76 -8.09
C THR A 35 3.01 8.24 -8.34
N LYS A 36 3.27 8.74 -9.57
CA LYS A 36 2.95 10.13 -9.94
C LYS A 36 1.45 10.45 -9.97
N GLN A 37 0.62 9.47 -10.19
CA GLN A 37 -0.85 9.62 -10.07
C GLN A 37 -1.27 9.72 -8.60
N GLY A 38 -0.69 8.91 -7.71
CA GLY A 38 -1.02 8.89 -6.28
C GLY A 38 -0.48 10.09 -5.49
N MET A 39 0.71 10.60 -5.82
CA MET A 39 1.36 11.69 -5.06
C MET A 39 0.46 12.92 -4.88
N PRO A 40 -0.06 13.58 -5.94
CA PRO A 40 -0.89 14.77 -5.79
C PRO A 40 -2.23 14.47 -5.11
N PHE A 41 -2.74 13.26 -5.32
CA PHE A 41 -3.95 12.81 -4.63
C PHE A 41 -3.74 12.80 -3.12
N TYR A 42 -2.70 12.14 -2.62
CA TYR A 42 -2.43 12.05 -1.19
C TYR A 42 -2.07 13.41 -0.58
N GLU A 43 -1.27 14.24 -1.24
CA GLU A 43 -0.98 15.60 -0.78
C GLU A 43 -2.27 16.43 -0.60
N THR A 44 -3.24 16.25 -1.52
CA THR A 44 -4.54 16.93 -1.47
C THR A 44 -5.42 16.38 -0.35
N GLN A 45 -5.55 15.06 -0.25
CA GLN A 45 -6.41 14.41 0.74
C GLN A 45 -5.91 14.68 2.17
N TYR A 46 -4.60 14.59 2.39
CA TYR A 46 -4.00 14.78 3.71
C TYR A 46 -3.70 16.26 4.02
N LYS A 47 -3.82 17.16 3.03
CA LYS A 47 -3.46 18.60 3.16
C LYS A 47 -2.04 18.80 3.68
N GLN A 48 -1.15 17.90 3.30
CA GLN A 48 0.23 17.83 3.76
C GLN A 48 1.13 17.48 2.57
N PRO A 49 2.15 18.31 2.26
CA PRO A 49 3.14 17.97 1.24
C PRO A 49 3.84 16.65 1.53
N TYR A 50 4.34 15.98 0.51
CA TYR A 50 5.12 14.76 0.67
C TYR A 50 6.27 14.99 1.68
N PRO A 51 6.38 14.18 2.74
CA PRO A 51 7.23 14.54 3.88
C PRO A 51 8.73 14.31 3.65
N PHE A 52 9.12 13.47 2.67
CA PHE A 52 10.52 13.10 2.47
C PHE A 52 11.14 13.81 1.26
N ARG A 53 12.46 13.59 1.05
CA ARG A 53 13.20 14.29 -0.01
C ARG A 53 13.29 13.52 -1.33
N LYS A 54 12.98 12.23 -1.32
CA LYS A 54 12.99 11.33 -2.47
C LYS A 54 12.00 10.20 -2.26
N TYR A 55 11.64 9.48 -3.33
CA TYR A 55 10.83 8.28 -3.26
C TYR A 55 11.40 7.20 -4.19
N ASP A 56 12.03 6.19 -3.62
CA ASP A 56 12.55 5.04 -4.35
C ASP A 56 11.71 3.79 -4.07
N GLN A 57 11.60 2.91 -5.06
CA GLN A 57 10.93 1.62 -4.97
C GLN A 57 11.90 0.54 -5.44
N ILE A 58 12.21 -0.43 -4.59
CA ILE A 58 13.20 -1.47 -4.87
C ILE A 58 12.51 -2.83 -4.86
N PHE A 59 12.48 -3.50 -6.00
CA PHE A 59 11.95 -4.85 -6.14
C PHE A 59 13.03 -5.86 -5.75
N VAL A 60 12.77 -6.57 -4.65
CA VAL A 60 13.74 -7.44 -3.95
C VAL A 60 13.33 -8.91 -3.98
N PRO A 61 14.27 -9.85 -4.10
CA PRO A 61 13.98 -11.29 -4.05
C PRO A 61 13.79 -11.78 -2.61
N GLU A 62 13.18 -12.96 -2.48
CA GLU A 62 13.07 -13.70 -1.21
C GLU A 62 12.53 -12.87 -0.05
N TYR A 63 11.54 -12.03 -0.35
CA TYR A 63 10.94 -11.12 0.60
C TYR A 63 9.65 -11.72 1.17
N ASN A 64 9.61 -11.91 2.49
CA ASN A 64 8.48 -12.56 3.16
C ASN A 64 7.22 -11.69 3.26
N MET A 65 7.37 -10.37 3.08
CA MET A 65 6.28 -9.40 3.00
C MET A 65 5.93 -9.14 1.53
N GLY A 66 4.73 -8.66 1.24
CA GLY A 66 4.39 -8.21 -0.11
C GLY A 66 5.17 -6.96 -0.49
N ALA A 67 5.17 -5.98 0.41
CA ALA A 67 5.96 -4.76 0.35
C ALA A 67 6.22 -4.22 1.77
N MET A 68 6.97 -3.12 1.89
CA MET A 68 7.26 -2.45 3.15
C MET A 68 7.56 -0.96 2.91
N GLU A 69 6.95 -0.13 3.71
CA GLU A 69 6.90 1.32 3.60
C GLU A 69 8.13 2.05 4.14
N HIS A 70 9.32 1.52 4.07
CA HIS A 70 10.50 2.26 4.58
C HIS A 70 10.51 3.71 4.09
N PRO A 71 10.67 4.72 4.97
CA PRO A 71 10.53 6.13 4.63
C PRO A 71 11.34 6.56 3.40
N GLY A 72 10.65 6.90 2.32
CA GLY A 72 11.27 7.33 1.06
C GLY A 72 12.01 6.24 0.26
N CYS A 73 11.96 4.95 0.68
CA CYS A 73 12.66 3.85 0.03
C CYS A 73 11.92 2.51 0.20
N VAL A 74 10.77 2.39 -0.42
CA VAL A 74 9.89 1.22 -0.35
C VAL A 74 10.57 -0.03 -0.92
N THR A 75 10.45 -1.17 -0.23
CA THR A 75 10.82 -2.48 -0.77
C THR A 75 9.57 -3.25 -1.19
N ILE A 76 9.62 -3.91 -2.35
CA ILE A 76 8.50 -4.66 -2.93
C ILE A 76 9.03 -6.04 -3.35
N LEU A 77 8.26 -7.10 -3.10
CA LEU A 77 8.59 -8.44 -3.56
C LEU A 77 8.73 -8.47 -5.09
N ASP A 78 9.80 -9.05 -5.60
CA ASP A 78 10.08 -9.03 -7.04
C ASP A 78 9.19 -9.98 -7.88
N ASP A 79 8.27 -10.70 -7.27
CA ASP A 79 7.16 -11.39 -7.95
C ASP A 79 6.22 -10.41 -8.69
N TYR A 80 6.22 -9.13 -8.29
CA TYR A 80 5.53 -8.05 -9.01
C TYR A 80 6.27 -7.59 -10.28
N VAL A 81 7.44 -8.14 -10.58
CA VAL A 81 8.12 -8.03 -11.89
C VAL A 81 7.71 -9.22 -12.75
N PHE A 82 6.74 -9.05 -13.61
CA PHE A 82 6.10 -10.13 -14.35
C PHE A 82 6.98 -10.64 -15.49
N ARG A 83 7.49 -11.87 -15.39
CA ARG A 83 8.33 -12.50 -16.44
C ARG A 83 7.56 -12.99 -17.66
N SER A 84 6.24 -13.03 -17.56
CA SER A 84 5.30 -13.38 -18.64
C SER A 84 4.15 -12.40 -18.64
N LYS A 85 3.29 -12.42 -19.67
CA LYS A 85 2.15 -11.52 -19.76
C LYS A 85 1.22 -11.71 -18.57
N PRO A 86 1.09 -10.71 -17.66
CA PRO A 86 0.22 -10.80 -16.50
C PRO A 86 -1.26 -10.65 -16.89
N THR A 87 -2.14 -11.11 -16.03
CA THR A 87 -3.56 -10.73 -16.07
C THR A 87 -3.73 -9.27 -15.62
N GLN A 88 -4.84 -8.63 -16.01
CA GLN A 88 -5.13 -7.26 -15.54
C GLN A 88 -5.27 -7.20 -14.02
N ALA A 89 -5.83 -8.24 -13.40
CA ALA A 89 -5.94 -8.34 -11.94
C ALA A 89 -4.55 -8.30 -11.23
N LEU A 90 -3.53 -8.94 -11.79
CA LEU A 90 -2.17 -8.87 -11.23
C LEU A 90 -1.54 -7.49 -11.39
N VAL A 91 -1.81 -6.83 -12.52
CA VAL A 91 -1.31 -5.45 -12.75
C VAL A 91 -2.02 -4.45 -11.83
N GLU A 92 -3.32 -4.61 -11.63
CA GLU A 92 -4.11 -3.85 -10.67
C GLU A 92 -3.61 -4.05 -9.24
N ARG A 93 -3.37 -5.32 -8.83
CA ARG A 93 -2.80 -5.62 -7.50
C ARG A 93 -1.47 -4.92 -7.27
N ARG A 94 -0.57 -4.91 -8.28
CA ARG A 94 0.69 -4.15 -8.20
C ARG A 94 0.44 -2.66 -8.01
N ALA A 95 -0.52 -2.08 -8.74
CA ALA A 95 -0.85 -0.66 -8.59
C ALA A 95 -1.40 -0.33 -7.20
N ILE A 96 -2.30 -1.17 -6.67
CA ILE A 96 -2.82 -1.05 -5.31
C ILE A 96 -1.67 -1.12 -4.29
N THR A 97 -0.76 -2.08 -4.42
CA THR A 97 0.42 -2.20 -3.54
C THR A 97 1.29 -0.94 -3.60
N ILE A 98 1.62 -0.41 -4.79
CA ILE A 98 2.39 0.83 -4.93
C ILE A 98 1.71 2.00 -4.21
N LEU A 99 0.39 2.13 -4.35
CA LEU A 99 -0.37 3.20 -3.71
C LEU A 99 -0.57 2.98 -2.21
N HIS A 100 -0.59 1.73 -1.74
CA HIS A 100 -0.60 1.37 -0.33
C HIS A 100 0.69 1.85 0.36
N GLU A 101 1.84 1.46 -0.17
CA GLU A 101 3.14 1.88 0.39
C GLU A 101 3.34 3.39 0.29
N LEU A 102 2.78 4.03 -0.73
CA LEU A 102 2.83 5.48 -0.86
C LEU A 102 1.98 6.18 0.20
N ALA A 103 0.80 5.65 0.54
CA ALA A 103 -0.06 6.20 1.60
C ALA A 103 0.63 6.21 2.95
N HIS A 104 1.41 5.18 3.24
CA HIS A 104 2.19 5.05 4.47
C HIS A 104 3.20 6.17 4.68
N MET A 105 3.69 6.83 3.64
CA MET A 105 4.62 7.96 3.77
C MET A 105 4.06 9.07 4.67
N TRP A 106 2.73 9.23 4.71
CA TRP A 106 2.05 10.14 5.63
C TRP A 106 1.54 9.41 6.87
N PHE A 107 0.87 8.27 6.68
CA PHE A 107 0.25 7.53 7.79
C PHE A 107 0.92 6.18 8.00
N GLY A 108 1.82 6.15 8.94
CA GLY A 108 2.79 5.09 9.23
C GLY A 108 4.17 5.70 9.51
N ASP A 109 4.66 6.52 8.58
CA ASP A 109 6.00 7.10 8.64
C ASP A 109 6.02 8.51 9.26
N LEU A 110 5.25 9.46 8.71
CA LEU A 110 5.22 10.83 9.26
C LEU A 110 4.48 10.87 10.60
N VAL A 111 3.32 10.23 10.66
CA VAL A 111 2.57 10.00 11.90
C VAL A 111 2.31 8.51 12.05
N THR A 112 2.37 7.99 13.28
CA THR A 112 2.18 6.57 13.56
C THR A 112 1.32 6.35 14.80
N MET A 113 0.83 5.14 15.01
CA MET A 113 0.12 4.73 16.21
C MET A 113 1.02 4.85 17.45
N LYS A 114 0.44 5.02 18.63
CA LYS A 114 1.18 5.10 19.90
C LYS A 114 1.83 3.76 20.26
N TRP A 115 1.17 2.66 19.91
CA TRP A 115 1.63 1.30 20.16
C TRP A 115 1.02 0.32 19.16
N TRP A 116 1.57 -0.85 19.05
CA TRP A 116 1.19 -1.92 18.12
C TRP A 116 -0.25 -2.42 18.26
N ASN A 117 -0.91 -2.17 19.40
CA ASN A 117 -2.34 -2.48 19.58
C ASN A 117 -3.22 -1.84 18.48
N ASP A 118 -2.77 -0.71 17.98
CA ASP A 118 -3.44 0.06 16.94
C ASP A 118 -2.75 -0.10 15.57
N LEU A 119 -2.09 -1.23 15.31
CA LEU A 119 -1.49 -1.56 14.01
C LEU A 119 -2.50 -1.39 12.86
N TRP A 120 -3.77 -1.68 13.11
CA TRP A 120 -4.85 -1.48 12.15
C TRP A 120 -4.99 -0.02 11.68
N LEU A 121 -4.69 0.97 12.52
CA LEU A 121 -4.71 2.38 12.09
C LEU A 121 -3.67 2.66 11.01
N ASN A 122 -2.55 1.97 11.04
CA ASN A 122 -1.54 2.01 9.97
C ASN A 122 -2.06 1.27 8.73
N GLU A 123 -2.29 -0.02 8.85
CA GLU A 123 -2.55 -0.92 7.72
C GLU A 123 -3.95 -0.77 7.12
N SER A 124 -5.00 -0.71 7.96
CA SER A 124 -6.36 -0.53 7.46
C SER A 124 -6.54 0.80 6.75
N PHE A 125 -5.88 1.86 7.24
CA PHE A 125 -5.97 3.17 6.61
C PHE A 125 -5.27 3.19 5.26
N ALA A 126 -4.04 2.64 5.17
CA ALA A 126 -3.33 2.53 3.91
C ALA A 126 -4.09 1.63 2.91
N GLU A 127 -4.66 0.51 3.37
CA GLU A 127 -5.49 -0.37 2.55
C GLU A 127 -6.74 0.35 2.00
N TYR A 128 -7.46 1.09 2.84
CA TYR A 128 -8.58 1.91 2.42
C TYR A 128 -8.16 2.97 1.40
N MET A 129 -7.12 3.75 1.71
CA MET A 129 -6.68 4.88 0.90
C MET A 129 -6.06 4.43 -0.43
N SER A 130 -5.41 3.28 -0.49
CA SER A 130 -4.90 2.72 -1.75
C SER A 130 -6.01 2.39 -2.73
N HIS A 131 -7.13 1.86 -2.25
CA HIS A 131 -8.29 1.56 -3.09
C HIS A 131 -9.02 2.83 -3.57
N VAL A 132 -9.15 3.85 -2.69
CA VAL A 132 -9.66 5.17 -3.09
C VAL A 132 -8.76 5.77 -4.17
N ALA A 133 -7.45 5.83 -3.93
CA ALA A 133 -6.49 6.37 -4.88
C ALA A 133 -6.49 5.60 -6.21
N THR A 134 -6.54 4.26 -6.17
CA THR A 134 -6.60 3.44 -7.38
C THR A 134 -7.84 3.76 -8.21
N ALA A 135 -9.01 3.85 -7.57
CA ALA A 135 -10.27 4.14 -8.26
C ALA A 135 -10.31 5.56 -8.84
N GLU A 136 -9.77 6.55 -8.12
CA GLU A 136 -9.87 7.96 -8.51
C GLU A 136 -8.76 8.43 -9.45
N THR A 137 -7.57 7.82 -9.40
CA THR A 137 -6.40 8.36 -10.11
C THR A 137 -5.86 7.46 -11.21
N THR A 138 -6.32 6.21 -11.29
CA THR A 138 -5.82 5.25 -12.25
C THR A 138 -6.89 4.76 -13.22
N ARG A 139 -6.52 3.87 -14.14
CA ARG A 139 -7.47 3.22 -15.07
C ARG A 139 -8.41 2.20 -14.41
N TRP A 140 -8.17 1.80 -13.19
CA TRP A 140 -8.99 0.81 -12.47
C TRP A 140 -10.06 1.50 -11.61
N THR A 141 -11.04 2.09 -12.26
CA THR A 141 -12.12 2.86 -11.63
C THR A 141 -13.05 2.00 -10.76
N ASP A 142 -13.02 0.69 -10.95
CA ASP A 142 -13.79 -0.32 -10.21
C ASP A 142 -12.97 -1.08 -9.15
N ALA A 143 -11.88 -0.49 -8.65
CA ALA A 143 -11.02 -1.08 -7.62
C ALA A 143 -11.79 -1.56 -6.37
N TRP A 144 -12.94 -0.95 -6.05
CA TRP A 144 -13.79 -1.40 -4.96
C TRP A 144 -14.50 -2.75 -5.22
N VAL A 145 -14.68 -3.14 -6.47
CA VAL A 145 -15.14 -4.49 -6.83
C VAL A 145 -14.06 -5.50 -6.52
N THR A 146 -12.81 -5.19 -6.87
CA THR A 146 -11.63 -5.99 -6.52
C THR A 146 -11.46 -6.09 -5.00
N PHE A 147 -11.58 -4.98 -4.26
CA PHE A 147 -11.56 -5.00 -2.80
C PHE A 147 -12.59 -5.97 -2.21
N ASN A 148 -13.84 -5.90 -2.65
CA ASN A 148 -14.89 -6.77 -2.13
C ASN A 148 -14.65 -8.25 -2.46
N SER A 149 -14.15 -8.55 -3.65
CA SER A 149 -13.97 -9.95 -4.10
C SER A 149 -12.67 -10.59 -3.59
N SER A 150 -11.68 -9.82 -3.18
CA SER A 150 -10.41 -10.31 -2.64
C SER A 150 -10.24 -9.98 -1.17
N GLU A 151 -9.95 -8.75 -0.82
CA GLU A 151 -9.52 -8.35 0.53
C GLU A 151 -10.63 -8.54 1.56
N LYS A 152 -11.82 -8.02 1.28
CA LYS A 152 -12.97 -8.17 2.18
C LYS A 152 -13.43 -9.61 2.32
N LEU A 153 -13.45 -10.37 1.22
CA LEU A 153 -13.81 -11.79 1.26
C LEU A 153 -12.77 -12.60 2.04
N HIS A 154 -11.49 -12.30 1.89
CA HIS A 154 -10.42 -12.91 2.68
C HIS A 154 -10.60 -12.62 4.18
N ALA A 155 -10.81 -11.35 4.52
CA ALA A 155 -11.08 -10.92 5.90
C ALA A 155 -12.31 -11.61 6.50
N GLN A 156 -13.42 -11.71 5.74
CA GLN A 156 -14.64 -12.39 6.19
C GLN A 156 -14.42 -13.89 6.47
N ARG A 157 -13.60 -14.56 5.66
CA ARG A 157 -13.26 -15.96 5.89
C ARG A 157 -12.43 -16.14 7.15
N GLN A 158 -11.45 -15.28 7.36
CA GLN A 158 -10.61 -15.31 8.55
C GLN A 158 -11.40 -14.96 9.82
N ASP A 159 -12.31 -13.98 9.75
CA ASP A 159 -13.13 -13.51 10.86
C ASP A 159 -14.13 -14.57 11.39
N GLN A 160 -14.37 -15.63 10.62
CA GLN A 160 -15.20 -16.77 11.02
C GLN A 160 -14.43 -17.89 11.72
N LEU A 161 -13.11 -17.82 11.74
CA LEU A 161 -12.28 -18.85 12.36
C LEU A 161 -12.22 -18.67 13.89
N PRO A 162 -11.99 -19.75 14.65
CA PRO A 162 -11.76 -19.63 16.10
C PRO A 162 -10.56 -18.75 16.49
N SER A 163 -9.65 -18.52 15.55
CA SER A 163 -8.47 -17.65 15.70
C SER A 163 -8.76 -16.18 15.40
N THR A 164 -10.01 -15.78 15.17
CA THR A 164 -10.36 -14.37 14.98
C THR A 164 -10.02 -13.53 16.19
N HIS A 165 -9.80 -12.25 15.95
CA HIS A 165 -9.49 -11.28 17.00
C HIS A 165 -10.16 -9.92 16.69
N PRO A 166 -10.28 -9.01 17.66
CA PRO A 166 -10.72 -7.64 17.42
C PRO A 166 -9.75 -6.92 16.47
N ILE A 167 -10.24 -5.91 15.74
CA ILE A 167 -9.40 -5.05 14.89
C ILE A 167 -8.29 -4.40 15.73
N ALA A 168 -8.65 -3.78 16.89
CA ALA A 168 -7.68 -3.34 17.87
C ALA A 168 -7.30 -4.56 18.76
N ALA A 169 -6.11 -5.09 18.54
CA ALA A 169 -5.64 -6.28 19.20
C ALA A 169 -4.83 -5.95 20.47
N VAL A 170 -4.68 -6.92 21.35
CA VAL A 170 -3.72 -6.81 22.47
C VAL A 170 -2.38 -7.33 21.97
N ILE A 171 -1.41 -6.43 21.85
CA ILE A 171 -0.07 -6.73 21.35
C ILE A 171 0.93 -6.52 22.49
N ASN A 172 1.54 -7.60 22.96
CA ASN A 172 2.48 -7.57 24.06
C ASN A 172 3.94 -7.49 23.57
N ASP A 173 4.23 -8.08 22.42
CA ASP A 173 5.57 -8.19 21.84
C ASP A 173 5.54 -8.24 20.31
N LEU A 174 6.70 -8.45 19.69
CA LEU A 174 6.86 -8.52 18.23
C LEU A 174 6.28 -9.81 17.64
N GLU A 175 6.21 -10.91 18.39
CA GLU A 175 5.60 -12.16 17.93
C GLU A 175 4.09 -11.96 17.78
N ASP A 176 3.45 -11.35 18.78
CA ASP A 176 2.04 -10.93 18.70
C ASP A 176 1.81 -9.99 17.51
N THR A 177 2.72 -9.04 17.28
CA THR A 177 2.62 -8.12 16.12
C THR A 177 2.61 -8.89 14.81
N MET A 178 3.53 -9.82 14.62
CA MET A 178 3.69 -10.56 13.36
C MET A 178 2.45 -11.37 12.98
N VAL A 179 1.74 -11.96 13.95
CA VAL A 179 0.51 -12.72 13.66
C VAL A 179 -0.70 -11.84 13.38
N ASN A 180 -0.62 -10.55 13.67
CA ASN A 180 -1.69 -9.58 13.43
C ASN A 180 -1.58 -8.86 12.07
N PHE A 181 -0.57 -9.14 11.25
CA PHE A 181 -0.56 -8.76 9.83
C PHE A 181 -1.45 -9.71 9.05
N ASP A 182 -2.75 -9.51 9.11
CA ASP A 182 -3.76 -10.46 8.63
C ASP A 182 -4.98 -9.76 7.99
N GLY A 183 -5.92 -10.55 7.48
CA GLY A 183 -7.14 -10.03 6.86
C GLY A 183 -8.01 -9.17 7.78
N ILE A 184 -7.94 -9.36 9.11
CA ILE A 184 -8.67 -8.53 10.06
C ILE A 184 -8.07 -7.12 10.10
N THR A 185 -6.77 -7.04 10.24
CA THR A 185 -6.03 -5.76 10.30
C THR A 185 -6.11 -5.01 8.96
N TYR A 186 -6.07 -5.69 7.81
CA TYR A 186 -6.16 -5.05 6.49
C TYR A 186 -7.61 -4.89 6.02
N GLY A 187 -8.28 -5.97 5.63
CA GLY A 187 -9.55 -5.93 4.92
C GLY A 187 -10.76 -5.59 5.79
N LYS A 188 -10.86 -6.13 7.02
CA LYS A 188 -11.95 -5.79 7.93
C LYS A 188 -11.82 -4.34 8.40
N GLY A 189 -10.63 -3.90 8.81
CA GLY A 189 -10.38 -2.53 9.22
C GLY A 189 -10.63 -1.51 8.12
N ALA A 190 -10.17 -1.78 6.87
CA ALA A 190 -10.48 -0.93 5.73
C ALA A 190 -12.00 -0.84 5.44
N SER A 191 -12.74 -1.93 5.65
CA SER A 191 -14.21 -1.93 5.54
C SER A 191 -14.87 -1.04 6.59
N VAL A 192 -14.30 -0.94 7.80
CA VAL A 192 -14.76 -0.02 8.84
C VAL A 192 -14.49 1.43 8.44
N PHE A 193 -13.32 1.74 7.88
CA PHE A 193 -13.03 3.07 7.34
C PHE A 193 -14.01 3.47 6.23
N GLN A 194 -14.32 2.55 5.32
CA GLN A 194 -15.32 2.81 4.27
C GLN A 194 -16.68 3.20 4.83
N GLN A 195 -17.13 2.53 5.90
CA GLN A 195 -18.39 2.86 6.58
C GLN A 195 -18.30 4.19 7.32
N LEU A 196 -17.20 4.45 8.01
CA LEU A 196 -17.01 5.69 8.77
C LEU A 196 -17.00 6.93 7.87
N VAL A 197 -16.37 6.83 6.69
CA VAL A 197 -16.33 7.94 5.74
C VAL A 197 -17.68 8.16 5.06
N ALA A 198 -18.50 7.12 4.90
CA ALA A 198 -19.84 7.20 4.34
C ALA A 198 -20.89 7.77 5.32
N TYR A 199 -20.62 7.73 6.64
CA TYR A 199 -21.49 8.26 7.69
C TYR A 199 -21.34 9.77 7.83
#